data_065bf853cd2f14f89561c54a6a645e37
#
_entry.id   065bf853cd2f14f89561c54a6a645e37
#
_cell.length_a   1.000
_cell.length_b   1.000
_cell.length_c   1.000
_cell.angle_alpha   90.00
_cell.angle_beta   90.00
_cell.angle_gamma   90.00
#
_symmetry.space_group_name_H-M   'P 1'
#
loop_
_entity.id
_entity.type
_entity.pdbx_description
1 polymer ?
#
loop_
_entity_poly.entity_id
_entity_poly.type
_entity_poly.pdbx_seq_one_letter_code
_entity_poly.pdbx_strand_id
1 'polypeptide(L)'
;MRARSLAALALAAALLASAAVAASSRPPRVVATVRTGGGPIGLAVGAGSLWVANYTGESLQRIAMTRNRVAARIQLGNSPYGSAFGAGSVWVSSFDSANVTRVDPATNRIVARIDVGLEQAGVAATATDVWVAVYGRGQVVRIDPGTNSVEARIAVGGNPEDVVLAAGAAWVPNENGTVSRIDPATNAVTATIRVGADPDNAVFCRGRLWVSSLLGPRLYAIDPARNAVAARVRVGTGSVGLACARVLWVANYNTGRVLKLDLSRRRVVRRVRVGVQPREIELGAGALWVSNQGSGTVSRIRR
;
A
#
# COMPACT_ATOMS: atom_id res chain seq x y z
N MET A 1 14.24 -37.97 45.66
CA MET A 1 14.24 -38.20 44.20
C MET A 1 13.29 -37.27 43.38
N ARG A 2 12.42 -36.46 44.02
CA ARG A 2 11.44 -35.59 43.28
C ARG A 2 11.95 -34.19 42.88
N ALA A 3 13.00 -33.68 43.50
CA ALA A 3 13.51 -32.31 43.20
C ALA A 3 14.38 -32.21 41.94
N ARG A 4 15.02 -33.31 41.49
CA ARG A 4 15.87 -33.30 40.28
C ARG A 4 15.10 -33.34 38.95
N SER A 5 13.88 -33.90 38.96
CA SER A 5 13.05 -33.99 37.74
C SER A 5 12.41 -32.66 37.35
N LEU A 6 12.09 -31.77 38.30
CA LEU A 6 11.47 -30.48 38.03
C LEU A 6 12.47 -29.46 37.43
N ALA A 7 13.74 -29.53 37.88
CA ALA A 7 14.79 -28.65 37.32
C ALA A 7 15.15 -29.00 35.86
N ALA A 8 15.11 -30.29 35.50
CA ALA A 8 15.38 -30.75 34.15
C ALA A 8 14.26 -30.35 33.17
N LEU A 9 12.98 -30.38 33.61
CA LEU A 9 11.85 -29.95 32.80
C LEU A 9 11.86 -28.43 32.57
N ALA A 10 12.20 -27.64 33.59
CA ALA A 10 12.29 -26.17 33.47
C ALA A 10 13.42 -25.74 32.54
N LEU A 11 14.55 -26.43 32.56
CA LEU A 11 15.69 -26.17 31.68
C LEU A 11 15.39 -26.54 30.22
N ALA A 12 14.68 -27.65 29.97
CA ALA A 12 14.25 -28.04 28.62
C ALA A 12 13.20 -27.08 28.03
N ALA A 13 12.25 -26.61 28.84
CA ALA A 13 11.26 -25.61 28.41
C ALA A 13 11.89 -24.24 28.08
N ALA A 14 12.90 -23.81 28.87
CA ALA A 14 13.63 -22.58 28.61
C ALA A 14 14.50 -22.66 27.34
N LEU A 15 15.10 -23.82 27.06
CA LEU A 15 15.86 -24.06 25.82
C LEU A 15 14.98 -24.13 24.59
N LEU A 16 13.77 -24.71 24.70
CA LEU A 16 12.80 -24.72 23.59
C LEU A 16 12.20 -23.32 23.31
N ALA A 17 11.97 -22.52 24.36
CA ALA A 17 11.51 -21.13 24.20
C ALA A 17 12.59 -20.25 23.57
N SER A 18 13.86 -20.42 23.92
CA SER A 18 14.98 -19.67 23.29
C SER A 18 15.24 -20.09 21.84
N ALA A 19 15.06 -21.37 21.50
CA ALA A 19 15.15 -21.83 20.10
C ALA A 19 14.02 -21.29 19.22
N ALA A 20 12.79 -21.16 19.74
CA ALA A 20 11.67 -20.57 19.01
C ALA A 20 11.85 -19.06 18.76
N VAL A 21 12.50 -18.34 19.67
CA VAL A 21 12.86 -16.92 19.49
C VAL A 21 14.02 -16.75 18.50
N ALA A 22 14.97 -17.68 18.45
CA ALA A 22 16.10 -17.65 17.50
C ALA A 22 15.69 -18.00 16.05
N ALA A 23 14.58 -18.72 15.84
CA ALA A 23 14.11 -19.11 14.51
C ALA A 23 13.56 -17.94 13.66
N SER A 24 13.37 -16.72 14.23
CA SER A 24 12.85 -15.53 13.53
C SER A 24 13.90 -14.51 13.08
N SER A 25 15.20 -14.78 13.22
CA SER A 25 16.26 -13.77 13.06
C SER A 25 16.98 -13.73 11.71
N ARG A 26 16.48 -14.44 10.70
CA ARG A 26 17.09 -14.29 9.36
C ARG A 26 16.80 -12.91 8.78
N PRO A 27 17.82 -12.19 8.26
CA PRO A 27 17.62 -10.86 7.75
C PRO A 27 16.62 -10.84 6.58
N PRO A 28 15.83 -9.77 6.44
CA PRO A 28 14.90 -9.64 5.33
C PRO A 28 15.65 -9.68 4.00
N ARG A 29 15.14 -10.47 3.06
CA ARG A 29 15.71 -10.63 1.71
C ARG A 29 14.63 -10.99 0.71
N VAL A 30 14.90 -10.69 -0.57
CA VAL A 30 14.07 -11.19 -1.68
C VAL A 30 14.21 -12.72 -1.74
N VAL A 31 13.06 -13.40 -1.74
CA VAL A 31 12.97 -14.87 -1.80
C VAL A 31 12.31 -15.37 -3.08
N ALA A 32 11.65 -14.48 -3.82
CA ALA A 32 11.12 -14.74 -5.15
C ALA A 32 10.95 -13.44 -5.93
N THR A 33 11.03 -13.54 -7.26
CA THR A 33 10.73 -12.46 -8.19
C THR A 33 9.78 -13.02 -9.25
N VAL A 34 8.61 -12.39 -9.40
CA VAL A 34 7.59 -12.76 -10.38
C VAL A 34 7.64 -11.77 -11.52
N ARG A 35 7.79 -12.25 -12.75
CA ARG A 35 7.69 -11.40 -13.95
C ARG A 35 6.23 -11.13 -14.26
N THR A 36 5.86 -9.86 -14.34
CA THR A 36 4.53 -9.40 -14.72
C THR A 36 4.53 -8.74 -16.09
N GLY A 37 5.69 -8.20 -16.51
CA GLY A 37 5.76 -7.33 -17.68
C GLY A 37 4.97 -6.03 -17.44
N GLY A 38 5.00 -5.13 -18.38
CA GLY A 38 4.05 -4.01 -18.45
C GLY A 38 4.01 -3.00 -17.30
N GLY A 39 5.12 -2.77 -16.59
CA GLY A 39 5.23 -1.71 -15.60
C GLY A 39 4.24 -1.83 -14.42
N PRO A 40 4.40 -2.78 -13.50
CA PRO A 40 3.52 -2.95 -12.35
C PRO A 40 3.60 -1.74 -11.41
N ILE A 41 2.45 -1.19 -11.01
CA ILE A 41 2.32 -0.09 -10.06
C ILE A 41 1.51 -0.56 -8.85
N GLY A 42 0.19 -0.54 -8.91
CA GLY A 42 -0.70 -0.84 -7.80
C GLY A 42 -0.71 -2.31 -7.42
N LEU A 43 -0.76 -2.56 -6.12
CA LEU A 43 -0.87 -3.88 -5.52
C LEU A 43 -2.08 -3.95 -4.59
N ALA A 44 -2.80 -5.07 -4.62
CA ALA A 44 -3.83 -5.38 -3.64
C ALA A 44 -3.77 -6.84 -3.22
N VAL A 45 -3.98 -7.12 -1.94
CA VAL A 45 -4.09 -8.49 -1.43
C VAL A 45 -5.54 -8.78 -1.09
N GLY A 46 -6.11 -9.79 -1.72
CA GLY A 46 -7.48 -10.21 -1.48
C GLY A 46 -7.82 -11.52 -2.17
N ALA A 47 -8.87 -12.19 -1.72
CA ALA A 47 -9.31 -13.49 -2.23
C ALA A 47 -8.17 -14.51 -2.40
N GLY A 48 -7.25 -14.58 -1.40
CA GLY A 48 -6.12 -15.50 -1.39
C GLY A 48 -5.03 -15.22 -2.43
N SER A 49 -5.03 -14.06 -3.07
CA SER A 49 -4.14 -13.70 -4.17
C SER A 49 -3.56 -12.29 -4.00
N LEU A 50 -2.46 -12.02 -4.70
CA LEU A 50 -1.98 -10.67 -4.93
C LEU A 50 -2.43 -10.24 -6.33
N TRP A 51 -3.02 -9.06 -6.41
CA TRP A 51 -3.49 -8.43 -7.64
C TRP A 51 -2.55 -7.29 -7.99
N VAL A 52 -2.17 -7.21 -9.26
CA VAL A 52 -1.14 -6.28 -9.75
C VAL A 52 -1.68 -5.49 -10.93
N ALA A 53 -1.81 -4.20 -10.77
CA ALA A 53 -2.13 -3.28 -11.85
C ALA A 53 -0.86 -3.01 -12.67
N ASN A 54 -0.88 -3.37 -13.96
CA ASN A 54 0.24 -3.19 -14.88
C ASN A 54 -0.05 -2.01 -15.82
N TYR A 55 0.60 -0.90 -15.58
CA TYR A 55 0.38 0.38 -16.24
C TYR A 55 0.56 0.30 -17.77
N THR A 56 1.76 -0.02 -18.24
CA THR A 56 2.05 -0.13 -19.69
C THR A 56 1.60 -1.47 -20.29
N GLY A 57 1.29 -2.45 -19.46
CA GLY A 57 0.74 -3.75 -19.88
C GLY A 57 -0.78 -3.77 -19.94
N GLU A 58 -1.44 -2.67 -19.59
CA GLU A 58 -2.90 -2.45 -19.66
C GLU A 58 -3.73 -3.59 -19.05
N SER A 59 -3.22 -4.22 -18.01
CA SER A 59 -3.82 -5.42 -17.44
C SER A 59 -3.77 -5.46 -15.92
N LEU A 60 -4.74 -6.14 -15.33
CA LEU A 60 -4.67 -6.63 -13.95
C LEU A 60 -4.19 -8.07 -13.97
N GLN A 61 -3.17 -8.38 -13.19
CA GLN A 61 -2.69 -9.76 -13.04
C GLN A 61 -2.95 -10.28 -11.63
N ARG A 62 -3.37 -11.54 -11.58
CA ARG A 62 -3.53 -12.30 -10.35
C ARG A 62 -2.30 -13.17 -10.11
N ILE A 63 -1.61 -12.97 -8.99
CA ILE A 63 -0.47 -13.80 -8.58
C ILE A 63 -0.90 -14.78 -7.48
N ALA A 64 -0.65 -16.06 -7.72
CA ALA A 64 -0.76 -17.10 -6.69
C ALA A 64 0.42 -16.96 -5.72
N MET A 65 0.20 -16.34 -4.56
CA MET A 65 1.24 -15.98 -3.60
C MET A 65 2.02 -17.18 -3.05
N THR A 66 1.39 -18.35 -2.94
CA THR A 66 2.05 -19.60 -2.48
C THR A 66 2.98 -20.20 -3.53
N ARG A 67 2.66 -19.97 -4.82
CA ARG A 67 3.42 -20.53 -5.96
C ARG A 67 4.35 -19.51 -6.62
N ASN A 68 4.30 -18.22 -6.21
CA ASN A 68 5.06 -17.11 -6.77
C ASN A 68 4.96 -17.02 -8.30
N ARG A 69 3.76 -17.15 -8.86
CA ARG A 69 3.52 -17.11 -10.30
C ARG A 69 2.20 -16.41 -10.65
N VAL A 70 2.17 -15.83 -11.84
CA VAL A 70 0.92 -15.30 -12.42
C VAL A 70 -0.04 -16.46 -12.66
N ALA A 71 -1.25 -16.34 -12.15
CA ALA A 71 -2.33 -17.33 -12.27
C ALA A 71 -3.40 -16.90 -13.29
N ALA A 72 -3.60 -15.59 -13.47
CA ALA A 72 -4.51 -15.03 -14.46
C ALA A 72 -4.04 -13.65 -14.91
N ARG A 73 -4.44 -13.27 -16.13
CA ARG A 73 -4.29 -11.93 -16.69
C ARG A 73 -5.63 -11.46 -17.22
N ILE A 74 -6.05 -10.26 -16.84
CA ILE A 74 -7.31 -9.64 -17.21
C ILE A 74 -6.94 -8.35 -17.96
N GLN A 75 -7.32 -8.26 -19.23
CA GLN A 75 -7.09 -7.04 -20.00
C GLN A 75 -8.08 -5.98 -19.55
N LEU A 76 -7.57 -4.83 -19.10
CA LEU A 76 -8.36 -3.69 -18.64
C LEU A 76 -8.39 -2.56 -19.66
N GLY A 77 -7.25 -2.34 -20.36
CA GLY A 77 -6.97 -1.15 -21.16
C GLY A 77 -6.53 0.03 -20.28
N ASN A 78 -6.13 1.13 -20.90
CA ASN A 78 -6.05 2.48 -20.33
C ASN A 78 -5.25 2.64 -19.04
N SER A 79 -4.01 2.19 -19.02
CA SER A 79 -3.02 2.50 -17.96
C SER A 79 -3.53 2.25 -16.53
N PRO A 80 -3.82 0.98 -16.12
CA PRO A 80 -4.19 0.63 -14.75
C PRO A 80 -3.14 1.12 -13.76
N TYR A 81 -3.56 1.84 -12.70
CA TYR A 81 -2.65 2.52 -11.77
C TYR A 81 -2.73 1.95 -10.36
N GLY A 82 -3.70 2.36 -9.57
CA GLY A 82 -3.95 1.85 -8.22
C GLY A 82 -4.80 0.58 -8.21
N SER A 83 -4.68 -0.22 -7.16
CA SER A 83 -5.58 -1.35 -6.93
C SER A 83 -5.89 -1.54 -5.46
N ALA A 84 -7.13 -1.92 -5.14
CA ALA A 84 -7.60 -2.23 -3.80
C ALA A 84 -8.52 -3.44 -3.81
N PHE A 85 -8.60 -4.14 -2.66
CA PHE A 85 -9.56 -5.21 -2.45
C PHE A 85 -10.54 -4.82 -1.35
N GLY A 86 -11.81 -4.82 -1.67
CA GLY A 86 -12.91 -4.55 -0.74
C GLY A 86 -14.26 -4.88 -1.35
N ALA A 87 -15.30 -4.99 -0.52
CA ALA A 87 -16.64 -5.37 -0.95
C ALA A 87 -16.68 -6.63 -1.85
N GLY A 88 -15.81 -7.63 -1.54
CA GLY A 88 -15.70 -8.88 -2.29
C GLY A 88 -15.09 -8.75 -3.70
N SER A 89 -14.57 -7.60 -4.09
CA SER A 89 -14.08 -7.31 -5.44
C SER A 89 -12.69 -6.68 -5.44
N VAL A 90 -12.02 -6.74 -6.59
CA VAL A 90 -10.82 -5.95 -6.86
C VAL A 90 -11.23 -4.70 -7.62
N TRP A 91 -10.80 -3.55 -7.13
CA TRP A 91 -11.05 -2.23 -7.69
C TRP A 91 -9.77 -1.69 -8.27
N VAL A 92 -9.81 -1.22 -9.51
CA VAL A 92 -8.63 -0.74 -10.22
C VAL A 92 -8.91 0.63 -10.80
N SER A 93 -8.13 1.61 -10.41
CA SER A 93 -8.10 2.93 -11.03
C SER A 93 -7.28 2.90 -12.32
N SER A 94 -7.53 3.82 -13.23
CA SER A 94 -6.81 3.93 -14.50
C SER A 94 -6.49 5.39 -14.81
N PHE A 95 -5.24 5.69 -15.14
CA PHE A 95 -4.81 7.07 -15.36
C PHE A 95 -5.41 7.65 -16.66
N ASP A 96 -5.40 6.86 -17.73
CA ASP A 96 -5.87 7.28 -19.06
C ASP A 96 -7.35 6.89 -19.34
N SER A 97 -8.14 6.62 -18.31
CA SER A 97 -9.57 6.31 -18.42
C SER A 97 -10.38 7.09 -17.40
N ALA A 98 -11.62 7.41 -17.75
CA ALA A 98 -12.56 8.00 -16.80
C ALA A 98 -13.14 6.97 -15.80
N ASN A 99 -12.89 5.67 -16.00
CA ASN A 99 -13.57 4.61 -15.26
C ASN A 99 -12.68 3.91 -14.26
N VAL A 100 -13.18 3.74 -13.03
CA VAL A 100 -12.72 2.69 -12.12
C VAL A 100 -13.30 1.36 -12.57
N THR A 101 -12.45 0.35 -12.65
CA THR A 101 -12.86 -1.02 -13.06
C THR A 101 -13.02 -1.91 -11.83
N ARG A 102 -14.19 -2.57 -11.71
CA ARG A 102 -14.47 -3.58 -10.70
C ARG A 102 -14.30 -4.97 -11.29
N VAL A 103 -13.53 -5.84 -10.64
CA VAL A 103 -13.23 -7.19 -11.08
C VAL A 103 -13.68 -8.20 -10.03
N ASP A 104 -14.42 -9.22 -10.44
CA ASP A 104 -14.79 -10.36 -9.60
C ASP A 104 -13.59 -11.31 -9.47
N PRO A 105 -13.06 -11.53 -8.24
CA PRO A 105 -11.89 -12.38 -8.01
C PRO A 105 -12.17 -13.88 -8.18
N ALA A 106 -13.42 -14.31 -8.14
CA ALA A 106 -13.78 -15.73 -8.34
C ALA A 106 -13.71 -16.13 -9.81
N THR A 107 -14.21 -15.26 -10.69
CA THR A 107 -14.31 -15.52 -12.14
C THR A 107 -13.21 -14.85 -12.95
N ASN A 108 -12.45 -13.90 -12.36
CA ASN A 108 -11.48 -13.03 -13.04
C ASN A 108 -12.12 -12.20 -14.17
N ARG A 109 -13.39 -11.79 -14.03
CA ARG A 109 -14.11 -11.00 -15.03
C ARG A 109 -14.36 -9.58 -14.52
N ILE A 110 -14.38 -8.64 -15.45
CA ILE A 110 -14.85 -7.27 -15.20
C ILE A 110 -16.36 -7.35 -14.99
N VAL A 111 -16.83 -6.79 -13.87
CA VAL A 111 -18.27 -6.78 -13.50
C VAL A 111 -18.88 -5.38 -13.54
N ALA A 112 -18.05 -4.33 -13.46
CA ALA A 112 -18.50 -2.95 -13.63
C ALA A 112 -17.36 -2.02 -14.09
N ARG A 113 -17.73 -0.92 -14.73
CA ARG A 113 -16.89 0.25 -15.00
C ARG A 113 -17.68 1.49 -14.55
N ILE A 114 -17.12 2.27 -13.65
CA ILE A 114 -17.80 3.40 -12.99
C ILE A 114 -17.07 4.68 -13.35
N ASP A 115 -17.76 5.63 -13.96
CA ASP A 115 -17.20 6.93 -14.34
C ASP A 115 -16.93 7.81 -13.11
N VAL A 116 -15.68 8.11 -12.85
CA VAL A 116 -15.21 9.00 -11.79
C VAL A 116 -14.42 10.19 -12.32
N GLY A 117 -14.06 10.20 -13.59
CA GLY A 117 -13.20 11.19 -14.25
C GLY A 117 -11.82 10.66 -14.60
N LEU A 118 -11.12 11.36 -15.48
CA LEU A 118 -9.76 11.04 -15.94
C LEU A 118 -8.69 11.23 -14.85
N GLU A 119 -7.51 10.68 -15.09
CA GLU A 119 -6.31 10.82 -14.25
C GLU A 119 -6.54 10.31 -12.83
N GLN A 120 -7.00 9.05 -12.72
CA GLN A 120 -7.18 8.40 -11.44
C GLN A 120 -5.84 7.87 -10.94
N ALA A 121 -5.53 8.15 -9.66
CA ALA A 121 -4.34 7.68 -8.97
C ALA A 121 -4.69 6.55 -7.96
N GLY A 122 -4.47 6.74 -6.68
CA GLY A 122 -4.74 5.74 -5.66
C GLY A 122 -6.21 5.37 -5.49
N VAL A 123 -6.46 4.16 -5.02
CA VAL A 123 -7.79 3.66 -4.69
C VAL A 123 -7.75 2.90 -3.36
N ALA A 124 -8.74 3.12 -2.50
CA ALA A 124 -8.95 2.37 -1.27
C ALA A 124 -10.36 1.78 -1.25
N ALA A 125 -10.50 0.58 -0.68
CA ALA A 125 -11.79 -0.10 -0.60
C ALA A 125 -11.97 -0.76 0.77
N THR A 126 -13.20 -0.67 1.29
CA THR A 126 -13.66 -1.37 2.49
C THR A 126 -14.77 -2.37 2.11
N ALA A 127 -15.50 -2.87 3.08
CA ALA A 127 -16.71 -3.67 2.82
C ALA A 127 -17.87 -2.84 2.26
N THR A 128 -17.90 -1.53 2.57
CA THR A 128 -19.04 -0.63 2.30
C THR A 128 -18.72 0.54 1.39
N ASP A 129 -17.45 0.83 1.16
CA ASP A 129 -17.03 2.06 0.46
C ASP A 129 -15.84 1.81 -0.44
N VAL A 130 -15.80 2.52 -1.57
CA VAL A 130 -14.61 2.65 -2.43
C VAL A 130 -14.28 4.12 -2.61
N TRP A 131 -13.03 4.48 -2.40
CA TRP A 131 -12.54 5.84 -2.47
C TRP A 131 -11.45 5.92 -3.55
N VAL A 132 -11.55 6.90 -4.43
CA VAL A 132 -10.64 7.06 -5.57
C VAL A 132 -10.07 8.46 -5.58
N ALA A 133 -8.76 8.56 -5.59
CA ALA A 133 -8.07 9.81 -5.83
C ALA A 133 -8.16 10.14 -7.33
N VAL A 134 -8.71 11.28 -7.69
CA VAL A 134 -8.81 11.78 -9.08
C VAL A 134 -7.88 12.97 -9.20
N TYR A 135 -6.64 12.68 -9.60
CA TYR A 135 -5.50 13.61 -9.63
C TYR A 135 -5.81 14.87 -10.42
N GLY A 136 -6.17 14.73 -11.69
CA GLY A 136 -6.39 15.87 -12.60
C GLY A 136 -7.55 16.78 -12.25
N ARG A 137 -8.40 16.38 -11.27
CA ARG A 137 -9.54 17.18 -10.81
C ARG A 137 -9.38 17.71 -9.39
N GLY A 138 -8.30 17.37 -8.68
CA GLY A 138 -8.08 17.76 -7.30
C GLY A 138 -9.18 17.28 -6.36
N GLN A 139 -9.72 16.08 -6.58
CA GLN A 139 -10.85 15.56 -5.82
C GLN A 139 -10.68 14.08 -5.47
N VAL A 140 -11.40 13.64 -4.43
CA VAL A 140 -11.62 12.24 -4.12
C VAL A 140 -13.06 11.90 -4.43
N VAL A 141 -13.29 10.75 -5.08
CA VAL A 141 -14.63 10.24 -5.40
C VAL A 141 -14.93 9.05 -4.51
N ARG A 142 -16.11 9.06 -3.87
CA ARG A 142 -16.64 7.94 -3.09
C ARG A 142 -17.68 7.18 -3.91
N ILE A 143 -17.59 5.85 -3.91
CA ILE A 143 -18.45 4.94 -4.66
C ILE A 143 -19.11 3.98 -3.68
N ASP A 144 -20.40 3.77 -3.83
CA ASP A 144 -21.14 2.67 -3.19
C ASP A 144 -20.91 1.37 -3.98
N PRO A 145 -20.23 0.36 -3.40
CA PRO A 145 -20.00 -0.92 -4.07
C PRO A 145 -21.26 -1.78 -4.21
N GLY A 146 -22.32 -1.49 -3.47
CA GLY A 146 -23.60 -2.20 -3.57
C GLY A 146 -24.36 -1.85 -4.84
N THR A 147 -24.33 -0.58 -5.23
CA THR A 147 -25.04 -0.03 -6.40
C THR A 147 -24.11 0.28 -7.58
N ASN A 148 -22.79 0.30 -7.37
CA ASN A 148 -21.79 0.78 -8.33
C ASN A 148 -22.01 2.25 -8.74
N SER A 149 -22.53 3.08 -7.86
CA SER A 149 -22.81 4.50 -8.12
C SER A 149 -21.86 5.42 -7.33
N VAL A 150 -21.57 6.59 -7.90
CA VAL A 150 -20.84 7.66 -7.21
C VAL A 150 -21.75 8.28 -6.17
N GLU A 151 -21.35 8.25 -4.90
CA GLU A 151 -22.05 8.88 -3.77
C GLU A 151 -21.61 10.31 -3.52
N ALA A 152 -20.30 10.58 -3.66
CA ALA A 152 -19.76 11.90 -3.39
C ALA A 152 -18.53 12.21 -4.26
N ARG A 153 -18.35 13.51 -4.53
CA ARG A 153 -17.14 14.09 -5.14
C ARG A 153 -16.64 15.18 -4.20
N ILE A 154 -15.45 15.01 -3.63
CA ILE A 154 -14.93 15.79 -2.52
C ILE A 154 -13.68 16.52 -2.98
N ALA A 155 -13.73 17.84 -3.08
CA ALA A 155 -12.57 18.65 -3.42
C ALA A 155 -11.54 18.63 -2.28
N VAL A 156 -10.26 18.31 -2.59
CA VAL A 156 -9.18 18.21 -1.61
C VAL A 156 -8.11 19.31 -1.74
N GLY A 157 -8.26 20.19 -2.74
CA GLY A 157 -7.45 21.39 -2.88
C GLY A 157 -6.03 21.18 -3.42
N GLY A 158 -5.75 20.02 -3.98
CA GLY A 158 -4.48 19.68 -4.64
C GLY A 158 -4.67 18.49 -5.59
N ASN A 159 -3.59 18.02 -6.18
CA ASN A 159 -3.60 16.81 -6.99
C ASN A 159 -3.42 15.59 -6.07
N PRO A 160 -4.47 14.82 -5.75
CA PRO A 160 -4.37 13.69 -4.84
C PRO A 160 -3.66 12.50 -5.50
N GLU A 161 -2.63 11.98 -4.84
CA GLU A 161 -1.85 10.81 -5.29
C GLU A 161 -2.42 9.50 -4.76
N ASP A 162 -2.95 9.54 -3.53
CA ASP A 162 -3.45 8.34 -2.87
C ASP A 162 -4.63 8.66 -1.94
N VAL A 163 -5.31 7.64 -1.47
CA VAL A 163 -6.32 7.73 -0.41
C VAL A 163 -6.18 6.54 0.54
N VAL A 164 -6.11 6.82 1.84
CA VAL A 164 -5.94 5.81 2.89
C VAL A 164 -7.01 5.95 3.95
N LEU A 165 -7.72 4.87 4.22
CA LEU A 165 -8.76 4.81 5.23
C LEU A 165 -8.16 4.33 6.55
N ALA A 166 -8.07 5.23 7.52
CA ALA A 166 -7.47 4.94 8.83
C ALA A 166 -7.95 5.91 9.91
N ALA A 167 -7.97 5.44 11.16
CA ALA A 167 -8.32 6.23 12.33
C ALA A 167 -9.65 7.01 12.18
N GLY A 168 -10.66 6.38 11.56
CA GLY A 168 -11.99 6.97 11.38
C GLY A 168 -12.07 8.07 10.32
N ALA A 169 -11.07 8.19 9.42
CA ALA A 169 -11.05 9.21 8.38
C ALA A 169 -10.45 8.66 7.07
N ALA A 170 -10.72 9.34 5.95
CA ALA A 170 -9.95 9.19 4.74
C ALA A 170 -8.84 10.27 4.70
N TRP A 171 -7.62 9.83 4.42
CA TRP A 171 -6.43 10.65 4.37
C TRP A 171 -5.88 10.67 2.96
N VAL A 172 -5.61 11.85 2.45
CA VAL A 172 -5.31 12.08 1.04
C VAL A 172 -4.01 12.88 0.90
N PRO A 173 -2.89 12.23 0.58
CA PRO A 173 -1.68 12.92 0.15
C PRO A 173 -1.94 13.69 -1.15
N ASN A 174 -1.59 14.98 -1.19
CA ASN A 174 -1.74 15.83 -2.36
C ASN A 174 -0.36 16.36 -2.80
N GLU A 175 -0.06 16.31 -4.09
CA GLU A 175 1.21 16.74 -4.68
C GLU A 175 1.66 18.15 -4.23
N ASN A 176 0.70 19.04 -3.93
CA ASN A 176 0.95 20.41 -3.46
C ASN A 176 1.59 20.53 -2.05
N GLY A 177 2.01 19.42 -1.46
CA GLY A 177 2.67 19.39 -0.15
C GLY A 177 1.73 19.31 1.05
N THR A 178 0.49 18.91 0.82
CA THR A 178 -0.52 18.77 1.89
C THR A 178 -1.05 17.35 2.02
N VAL A 179 -1.67 17.07 3.16
CA VAL A 179 -2.53 15.89 3.37
C VAL A 179 -3.89 16.40 3.80
N SER A 180 -4.92 16.05 3.05
CA SER A 180 -6.32 16.34 3.42
C SER A 180 -6.87 15.21 4.28
N ARG A 181 -7.62 15.56 5.33
CA ARG A 181 -8.40 14.64 6.15
C ARG A 181 -9.88 14.82 5.85
N ILE A 182 -10.55 13.76 5.45
CA ILE A 182 -11.98 13.74 5.12
C ILE A 182 -12.71 12.93 6.20
N ASP A 183 -13.82 13.46 6.68
CA ASP A 183 -14.77 12.73 7.50
C ASP A 183 -15.70 11.90 6.62
N PRO A 184 -15.69 10.55 6.73
CA PRO A 184 -16.54 9.68 5.90
C PRO A 184 -18.04 9.82 6.18
N ALA A 185 -18.44 10.33 7.36
CA ALA A 185 -19.85 10.51 7.69
C ALA A 185 -20.47 11.72 6.99
N THR A 186 -19.67 12.76 6.76
CA THR A 186 -20.14 14.04 6.18
C THR A 186 -19.61 14.31 4.78
N ASN A 187 -18.64 13.51 4.30
CA ASN A 187 -17.90 13.74 3.06
C ASN A 187 -17.20 15.11 3.01
N ALA A 188 -16.85 15.68 4.16
CA ALA A 188 -16.22 16.99 4.26
C ALA A 188 -14.74 16.89 4.60
N VAL A 189 -13.92 17.79 4.02
CA VAL A 189 -12.53 17.98 4.44
C VAL A 189 -12.53 18.69 5.79
N THR A 190 -12.04 18.01 6.84
CA THR A 190 -12.01 18.51 8.22
C THR A 190 -10.66 19.09 8.62
N ALA A 191 -9.60 18.77 7.88
CA ALA A 191 -8.27 19.35 8.06
C ALA A 191 -7.42 19.25 6.79
N THR A 192 -6.52 20.24 6.61
CA THR A 192 -5.46 20.23 5.60
C THR A 192 -4.13 20.45 6.28
N ILE A 193 -3.24 19.46 6.22
CA ILE A 193 -1.99 19.41 6.99
C ILE A 193 -0.81 19.57 6.04
N ARG A 194 0.03 20.58 6.25
CA ARG A 194 1.28 20.75 5.50
C ARG A 194 2.32 19.73 5.93
N VAL A 195 2.86 18.98 4.99
CA VAL A 195 3.88 17.93 5.24
C VAL A 195 5.21 18.24 4.55
N GLY A 196 5.23 18.51 3.27
CA GLY A 196 6.46 18.78 2.50
C GLY A 196 6.22 18.54 1.03
N ALA A 197 7.28 18.63 0.23
CA ALA A 197 7.17 18.52 -1.21
C ALA A 197 6.68 17.13 -1.63
N ASP A 198 5.69 17.10 -2.50
CA ASP A 198 5.24 15.93 -3.24
C ASP A 198 4.96 14.69 -2.37
N PRO A 199 3.98 14.75 -1.44
CA PRO A 199 3.51 13.57 -0.72
C PRO A 199 2.84 12.61 -1.69
N ASP A 200 3.30 11.34 -1.67
CA ASP A 200 2.91 10.32 -2.65
C ASP A 200 1.93 9.29 -2.05
N ASN A 201 2.34 8.62 -0.96
CA ASN A 201 1.58 7.51 -0.38
C ASN A 201 1.48 7.67 1.15
N ALA A 202 0.50 7.01 1.76
CA ALA A 202 0.36 7.01 3.21
C ALA A 202 0.04 5.63 3.78
N VAL A 203 0.39 5.39 5.05
CA VAL A 203 0.00 4.19 5.80
C VAL A 203 -0.16 4.50 7.28
N PHE A 204 -1.16 3.90 7.91
CA PHE A 204 -1.32 4.00 9.36
C PHE A 204 -0.44 2.97 10.07
N CYS A 205 0.45 3.45 10.95
CA CYS A 205 1.39 2.61 11.66
C CYS A 205 1.65 3.13 13.07
N ARG A 206 1.40 2.27 14.08
CA ARG A 206 1.64 2.58 15.50
C ARG A 206 1.04 3.91 15.95
N GLY A 207 -0.24 4.13 15.65
CA GLY A 207 -1.00 5.30 16.08
C GLY A 207 -0.68 6.60 15.32
N ARG A 208 0.05 6.53 14.21
CA ARG A 208 0.39 7.66 13.34
C ARG A 208 0.10 7.35 11.88
N LEU A 209 -0.29 8.36 11.13
CA LEU A 209 -0.30 8.30 9.68
C LEU A 209 1.09 8.68 9.17
N TRP A 210 1.77 7.75 8.52
CA TRP A 210 3.05 7.98 7.88
C TRP A 210 2.84 8.31 6.42
N VAL A 211 3.47 9.38 5.97
CA VAL A 211 3.34 9.90 4.61
C VAL A 211 4.71 9.90 3.95
N SER A 212 4.82 9.31 2.78
CA SER A 212 6.01 9.35 1.93
C SER A 212 6.06 10.64 1.11
N SER A 213 7.21 10.87 0.49
CA SER A 213 7.43 12.02 -0.38
C SER A 213 8.39 11.62 -1.49
N LEU A 214 7.97 11.77 -2.74
CA LEU A 214 8.78 11.42 -3.90
C LEU A 214 9.98 12.38 -4.05
N LEU A 215 9.74 13.66 -3.98
CA LEU A 215 10.78 14.69 -4.15
C LEU A 215 11.48 15.06 -2.83
N GLY A 216 10.78 14.95 -1.70
CA GLY A 216 11.34 15.28 -0.39
C GLY A 216 12.19 14.16 0.22
N PRO A 217 13.23 14.51 1.04
CA PRO A 217 14.10 13.50 1.64
C PRO A 217 13.55 12.87 2.94
N ARG A 218 12.31 13.13 3.31
CA ARG A 218 11.74 12.72 4.61
C ARG A 218 10.38 12.05 4.47
N LEU A 219 10.11 11.14 5.42
CA LEU A 219 8.76 10.72 5.77
C LEU A 219 8.22 11.66 6.84
N TYR A 220 6.91 11.83 6.85
CA TYR A 220 6.18 12.63 7.83
C TYR A 220 5.22 11.75 8.63
N ALA A 221 5.25 11.85 9.95
CA ALA A 221 4.29 11.17 10.83
C ALA A 221 3.25 12.19 11.32
N ILE A 222 2.02 12.03 10.93
CA ILE A 222 0.89 12.86 11.38
C ILE A 222 0.25 12.23 12.61
N ASP A 223 -0.01 13.05 13.62
CA ASP A 223 -0.87 12.72 14.75
C ASP A 223 -2.33 12.92 14.34
N PRO A 224 -3.15 11.85 14.24
CA PRO A 224 -4.52 11.99 13.77
C PRO A 224 -5.45 12.69 14.77
N ALA A 225 -5.11 12.73 16.05
CA ALA A 225 -5.90 13.44 17.06
C ALA A 225 -5.64 14.96 17.03
N ARG A 226 -4.41 15.35 16.63
CA ARG A 226 -3.98 16.77 16.59
C ARG A 226 -4.02 17.37 15.19
N ASN A 227 -4.20 16.57 14.15
CA ASN A 227 -4.08 16.96 12.75
C ASN A 227 -2.76 17.71 12.46
N ALA A 228 -1.65 17.21 13.01
CA ALA A 228 -0.36 17.89 12.95
C ALA A 228 0.79 16.89 12.74
N VAL A 229 1.86 17.36 12.10
CA VAL A 229 3.10 16.57 11.95
C VAL A 229 3.79 16.42 13.31
N ALA A 230 3.83 15.19 13.82
CA ALA A 230 4.45 14.84 15.11
C ALA A 230 5.91 14.40 14.98
N ALA A 231 6.33 13.90 13.81
CA ALA A 231 7.72 13.49 13.59
C ALA A 231 8.09 13.53 12.10
N ARG A 232 9.39 13.59 11.85
CA ARG A 232 9.99 13.49 10.52
C ARG A 232 11.16 12.50 10.56
N VAL A 233 11.30 11.66 9.53
CA VAL A 233 12.41 10.69 9.42
C VAL A 233 13.09 10.86 8.07
N ARG A 234 14.42 11.03 8.07
CA ARG A 234 15.21 11.13 6.83
C ARG A 234 15.39 9.73 6.22
N VAL A 235 14.97 9.58 4.96
CA VAL A 235 15.04 8.32 4.19
C VAL A 235 15.66 8.48 2.81
N GLY A 236 15.92 9.72 2.37
CA GLY A 236 16.35 10.07 1.01
C GLY A 236 15.14 10.37 0.12
N THR A 237 15.39 10.94 -1.04
CA THR A 237 14.37 11.22 -2.07
C THR A 237 13.90 9.93 -2.74
N GLY A 238 12.73 9.96 -3.36
CA GLY A 238 12.15 8.80 -4.04
C GLY A 238 11.39 7.84 -3.13
N SER A 239 10.92 8.31 -1.96
CA SER A 239 10.08 7.49 -1.09
C SER A 239 8.64 7.51 -1.61
N VAL A 240 8.13 6.34 -1.94
CA VAL A 240 6.79 6.11 -2.50
C VAL A 240 6.03 5.11 -1.63
N GLY A 241 5.64 3.95 -2.09
CA GLY A 241 4.84 2.98 -1.37
C GLY A 241 5.29 2.66 0.05
N LEU A 242 4.34 2.55 0.96
CA LEU A 242 4.53 2.30 2.38
C LEU A 242 3.77 1.05 2.83
N ALA A 243 4.36 0.28 3.74
CA ALA A 243 3.64 -0.81 4.43
C ALA A 243 4.01 -0.89 5.90
N CYS A 244 3.03 -1.20 6.76
CA CYS A 244 3.22 -1.38 8.19
C CYS A 244 3.02 -2.84 8.62
N ALA A 245 4.10 -3.48 9.06
CA ALA A 245 4.08 -4.84 9.63
C ALA A 245 4.93 -4.90 10.89
N ARG A 246 4.43 -4.42 12.01
CA ARG A 246 5.16 -4.15 13.26
C ARG A 246 6.25 -3.08 13.12
N VAL A 247 6.83 -2.91 11.95
CA VAL A 247 7.80 -1.90 11.54
C VAL A 247 7.34 -1.27 10.23
N LEU A 248 7.79 -0.05 9.95
CA LEU A 248 7.48 0.63 8.71
C LEU A 248 8.48 0.21 7.62
N TRP A 249 7.94 -0.09 6.45
CA TRP A 249 8.67 -0.39 5.24
C TRP A 249 8.38 0.68 4.20
N VAL A 250 9.38 1.04 3.42
CA VAL A 250 9.33 2.12 2.43
C VAL A 250 9.93 1.64 1.12
N ALA A 251 9.21 1.71 0.04
CA ALA A 251 9.77 1.58 -1.30
C ALA A 251 10.52 2.87 -1.66
N ASN A 252 11.74 2.74 -2.13
CA ASN A 252 12.52 3.86 -2.61
C ASN A 252 12.76 3.73 -4.11
N TYR A 253 11.97 4.46 -4.87
CA TYR A 253 11.90 4.46 -6.33
C TYR A 253 13.27 4.72 -6.98
N ASN A 254 14.00 5.71 -6.47
CA ASN A 254 15.27 6.15 -7.05
C ASN A 254 16.41 5.14 -6.85
N THR A 255 16.38 4.35 -5.78
CA THR A 255 17.51 3.49 -5.41
C THR A 255 17.27 2.00 -5.67
N GLY A 256 16.06 1.60 -6.08
CA GLY A 256 15.72 0.18 -6.28
C GLY A 256 15.76 -0.62 -4.98
N ARG A 257 15.36 -0.01 -3.86
CA ARG A 257 15.44 -0.63 -2.52
C ARG A 257 14.15 -0.47 -1.74
N VAL A 258 13.93 -1.42 -0.84
CA VAL A 258 12.97 -1.31 0.24
C VAL A 258 13.72 -1.05 1.55
N LEU A 259 13.31 -0.03 2.27
CA LEU A 259 13.90 0.41 3.52
C LEU A 259 13.08 -0.11 4.70
N LYS A 260 13.72 -0.67 5.72
CA LYS A 260 13.13 -1.01 7.01
C LYS A 260 13.46 0.07 8.01
N LEU A 261 12.45 0.63 8.67
CA LEU A 261 12.61 1.69 9.65
C LEU A 261 12.41 1.17 11.08
N ASP A 262 13.28 1.64 11.96
CA ASP A 262 13.05 1.63 13.40
C ASP A 262 12.37 2.95 13.78
N LEU A 263 11.08 2.88 14.11
CA LEU A 263 10.28 4.07 14.42
C LEU A 263 10.62 4.68 15.79
N SER A 264 11.15 3.89 16.73
CA SER A 264 11.58 4.40 18.05
C SER A 264 12.87 5.21 17.91
N ARG A 265 13.81 4.73 17.09
CA ARG A 265 15.07 5.43 16.79
C ARG A 265 14.98 6.40 15.63
N ARG A 266 13.86 6.44 14.93
CA ARG A 266 13.59 7.31 13.76
C ARG A 266 14.67 7.21 12.68
N ARG A 267 15.09 5.98 12.35
CA ARG A 267 16.15 5.74 11.37
C ARG A 267 15.92 4.48 10.54
N VAL A 268 16.55 4.47 9.36
CA VAL A 268 16.63 3.27 8.51
C VAL A 268 17.61 2.28 9.14
N VAL A 269 17.14 1.06 9.40
CA VAL A 269 17.96 -0.02 10.01
C VAL A 269 18.32 -1.12 9.01
N ARG A 270 17.63 -1.21 7.88
CA ARG A 270 17.94 -2.18 6.83
C ARG A 270 17.55 -1.63 5.47
N ARG A 271 18.28 -2.06 4.44
CA ARG A 271 17.99 -1.82 3.03
C ARG A 271 18.00 -3.16 2.30
N VAL A 272 16.91 -3.46 1.56
CA VAL A 272 16.77 -4.67 0.76
C VAL A 272 16.73 -4.26 -0.71
N ARG A 273 17.65 -4.74 -1.53
CA ARG A 273 17.63 -4.52 -2.98
C ARG A 273 16.46 -5.30 -3.59
N VAL A 274 15.68 -4.65 -4.43
CA VAL A 274 14.58 -5.21 -5.22
C VAL A 274 14.81 -4.93 -6.70
N GLY A 275 13.77 -4.79 -7.53
CA GLY A 275 13.92 -4.37 -8.91
C GLY A 275 14.13 -2.86 -9.07
N VAL A 276 14.06 -2.41 -10.33
CA VAL A 276 14.18 -0.99 -10.71
C VAL A 276 12.84 -0.30 -10.49
N GLN A 277 12.88 0.93 -9.92
CA GLN A 277 11.71 1.77 -9.67
C GLN A 277 10.60 1.04 -8.88
N PRO A 278 10.88 0.58 -7.64
CA PRO A 278 9.83 0.03 -6.80
C PRO A 278 8.78 1.10 -6.47
N ARG A 279 7.50 0.73 -6.59
CA ARG A 279 6.35 1.64 -6.38
C ARG A 279 5.57 1.29 -5.13
N GLU A 280 4.83 0.22 -5.14
CA GLU A 280 3.90 -0.15 -4.07
C GLU A 280 4.46 -1.31 -3.23
N ILE A 281 4.04 -1.36 -1.95
CA ILE A 281 4.35 -2.47 -1.05
C ILE A 281 3.07 -2.99 -0.42
N GLU A 282 2.82 -4.29 -0.57
CA GLU A 282 1.70 -4.97 0.05
C GLU A 282 2.11 -6.12 0.97
N LEU A 283 1.28 -6.37 1.98
CA LEU A 283 1.44 -7.45 2.94
C LEU A 283 0.56 -8.63 2.57
N GLY A 284 1.15 -9.77 2.25
CA GLY A 284 0.39 -10.96 1.92
C GLY A 284 1.16 -12.26 2.14
N ALA A 285 0.48 -13.33 2.58
CA ALA A 285 1.05 -14.65 2.80
C ALA A 285 2.37 -14.63 3.62
N GLY A 286 2.41 -13.82 4.70
CA GLY A 286 3.57 -13.71 5.59
C GLY A 286 4.78 -12.96 5.02
N ALA A 287 4.68 -12.34 3.86
CA ALA A 287 5.74 -11.63 3.15
C ALA A 287 5.35 -10.18 2.82
N LEU A 288 6.33 -9.39 2.38
CA LEU A 288 6.11 -8.15 1.66
C LEU A 288 6.18 -8.45 0.15
N TRP A 289 5.29 -7.85 -0.59
CA TRP A 289 5.26 -7.86 -2.03
C TRP A 289 5.50 -6.45 -2.54
N VAL A 290 6.40 -6.30 -3.50
CA VAL A 290 6.85 -5.00 -4.00
C VAL A 290 6.75 -4.98 -5.51
N SER A 291 5.96 -4.07 -6.05
CA SER A 291 5.93 -3.83 -7.49
C SER A 291 7.19 -3.07 -7.91
N ASN A 292 7.85 -3.49 -8.98
CA ASN A 292 9.05 -2.87 -9.54
C ASN A 292 8.72 -2.43 -10.97
N GLN A 293 8.27 -1.20 -11.11
CA GLN A 293 7.73 -0.65 -12.37
C GLN A 293 8.75 -0.77 -13.51
N GLY A 294 9.98 -0.30 -13.28
CA GLY A 294 11.02 -0.28 -14.31
C GLY A 294 11.58 -1.65 -14.69
N SER A 295 11.41 -2.67 -13.82
CA SER A 295 11.85 -4.05 -14.12
C SER A 295 10.73 -4.93 -14.66
N GLY A 296 9.46 -4.51 -14.63
CA GLY A 296 8.33 -5.34 -14.99
C GLY A 296 8.17 -6.57 -14.08
N THR A 297 8.46 -6.43 -12.78
CA THR A 297 8.49 -7.56 -11.84
C THR A 297 7.81 -7.21 -10.51
N VAL A 298 7.44 -8.24 -9.77
CA VAL A 298 7.04 -8.14 -8.36
C VAL A 298 8.01 -8.95 -7.52
N SER A 299 8.63 -8.32 -6.52
CA SER A 299 9.54 -8.97 -5.57
C SER A 299 8.79 -9.44 -4.34
N ARG A 300 9.06 -10.67 -3.87
CA ARG A 300 8.61 -11.18 -2.58
C ARG A 300 9.75 -11.11 -1.58
N ILE A 301 9.56 -10.38 -0.48
CA ILE A 301 10.55 -10.23 0.59
C ILE A 301 10.06 -11.01 1.81
N ARG A 302 10.89 -11.94 2.31
CA ARG A 302 10.71 -12.52 3.64
C ARG A 302 11.10 -11.48 4.68
N ARG A 303 10.21 -11.24 5.66
CA ARG A 303 10.39 -10.26 6.76
C ARG A 303 11.31 -10.78 7.84
#